data_e6cb73af5f6e8d4a9e9a88c9ccf060cc
#
_entry.id   e6cb73af5f6e8d4a9e9a88c9ccf060cc
#
_cell.length_a   1.000
_cell.length_b   1.000
_cell.length_c   1.000
_cell.angle_alpha   90.00
_cell.angle_beta   90.00
_cell.angle_gamma   90.00
#
_symmetry.space_group_name_H-M   'P 1'
#
loop_
_entity.id
_entity.type
_entity.pdbx_description
1 polymer ?
#
loop_
_entity_poly.entity_id
_entity_poly.type
_entity_poly.pdbx_seq_one_letter_code
_entity_poly.pdbx_strand_id
1 'polypeptide(L)'
;MIPTNNTIPYEATPRATYAIIAACTLAFIYQVTLSGTAAERFILEYALIPARYTDGGWAGANGLSRFDPLPFVTSMFLHGGILHILSNMWTLWVFGPALEDRLGTARFVVLYFAAGLAAGAAHFLFNLTSPIPTLGASGAIAGIVAAYVTRFPYA
;
A
#
# COMPACT_ATOMS: atom_id res chain seq x y z
N MET A 1 -15.43 -9.02 14.11
CA MET A 1 -14.51 -8.91 15.26
C MET A 1 -13.21 -8.30 14.74
N ILE A 2 -12.72 -7.21 15.32
CA ILE A 2 -11.45 -6.60 14.94
C ILE A 2 -10.38 -7.24 15.83
N PRO A 3 -9.33 -7.88 15.28
CA PRO A 3 -8.27 -8.46 16.09
C PRO A 3 -7.52 -7.33 16.82
N THR A 4 -7.49 -7.41 18.13
CA THR A 4 -6.88 -6.38 18.98
C THR A 4 -5.45 -6.74 19.41
N ASN A 5 -5.08 -8.00 19.28
CA ASN A 5 -3.76 -8.49 19.65
C ASN A 5 -3.38 -9.73 18.84
N ASN A 6 -2.09 -9.99 18.72
CA ASN A 6 -1.54 -11.21 18.15
C ASN A 6 -1.09 -12.13 19.30
N THR A 7 -1.54 -13.38 19.29
CA THR A 7 -1.18 -14.39 20.29
C THR A 7 0.15 -15.08 19.97
N ILE A 8 0.67 -14.91 18.75
CA ILE A 8 1.95 -15.49 18.33
C ILE A 8 3.10 -14.62 18.86
N PRO A 9 3.96 -15.16 19.74
CA PRO A 9 5.12 -14.44 20.22
C PRO A 9 6.14 -14.25 19.10
N TYR A 10 6.86 -13.12 19.14
CA TYR A 10 7.99 -12.84 18.28
C TYR A 10 9.16 -12.28 19.13
N GLU A 11 10.38 -12.62 18.75
CA GLU A 11 11.60 -12.28 19.51
C GLU A 11 12.42 -11.18 18.81
N ALA A 12 12.46 -11.21 17.48
CA ALA A 12 13.20 -10.20 16.71
C ALA A 12 12.43 -8.88 16.60
N THR A 13 13.16 -7.77 16.62
CA THR A 13 12.57 -6.44 16.37
C THR A 13 12.02 -6.37 14.93
N PRO A 14 10.73 -6.10 14.72
CA PRO A 14 10.10 -6.11 13.39
C PRO A 14 10.40 -4.80 12.63
N ARG A 15 11.62 -4.70 12.14
CA ARG A 15 12.18 -3.47 11.54
C ARG A 15 11.46 -3.03 10.28
N ALA A 16 11.12 -3.98 9.38
CA ALA A 16 10.42 -3.66 8.14
C ALA A 16 8.98 -3.26 8.42
N THR A 17 8.28 -3.95 9.32
CA THR A 17 6.93 -3.60 9.75
C THR A 17 6.89 -2.15 10.23
N TYR A 18 7.78 -1.76 11.14
CA TYR A 18 7.82 -0.40 11.67
C TYR A 18 8.25 0.62 10.62
N ALA A 19 9.20 0.28 9.75
CA ALA A 19 9.63 1.16 8.68
C ALA A 19 8.50 1.45 7.67
N ILE A 20 7.71 0.44 7.31
CA ILE A 20 6.56 0.60 6.41
C ILE A 20 5.47 1.45 7.07
N ILE A 21 5.14 1.17 8.35
CA ILE A 21 4.18 1.98 9.11
C ILE A 21 4.64 3.45 9.16
N ALA A 22 5.90 3.68 9.47
CA ALA A 22 6.48 5.04 9.50
C ALA A 22 6.41 5.71 8.12
N ALA A 23 6.77 5.01 7.04
CA ALA A 23 6.72 5.54 5.68
C ALA A 23 5.29 5.92 5.26
N CYS A 24 4.30 5.05 5.50
CA CYS A 24 2.89 5.35 5.23
C CYS A 24 2.39 6.55 6.06
N THR A 25 2.76 6.59 7.34
CA THR A 25 2.35 7.68 8.24
C THR A 25 2.95 9.01 7.81
N LEU A 26 4.25 9.06 7.48
CA LEU A 26 4.92 10.27 7.00
C LEU A 26 4.35 10.73 5.64
N ALA A 27 4.10 9.81 4.71
CA ALA A 27 3.44 10.12 3.45
C ALA A 27 2.05 10.72 3.67
N PHE A 28 1.27 10.16 4.60
CA PHE A 28 -0.06 10.68 4.91
C PHE A 28 -0.02 12.03 5.61
N ILE A 29 0.91 12.24 6.55
CA ILE A 29 1.12 13.56 7.18
C ILE A 29 1.44 14.60 6.10
N TYR A 30 2.32 14.28 5.16
CA TYR A 30 2.60 15.16 4.03
C TYR A 30 1.36 15.43 3.17
N GLN A 31 0.59 14.36 2.81
CA GLN A 31 -0.64 14.52 2.04
C GLN A 31 -1.62 15.52 2.68
N VAL A 32 -1.82 15.46 4.00
CA VAL A 32 -2.79 16.33 4.69
C VAL A 32 -2.28 17.77 4.88
N THR A 33 -0.99 18.05 4.65
CA THR A 33 -0.47 19.42 4.61
C THR A 33 -0.78 20.11 3.28
N LEU A 34 -1.07 19.32 2.23
CA LEU A 34 -1.38 19.85 0.91
C LEU A 34 -2.85 20.28 0.83
N SER A 35 -3.12 21.31 0.03
CA SER A 35 -4.49 21.81 -0.20
C SER A 35 -4.68 22.24 -1.65
N GLY A 36 -5.95 22.28 -2.08
CA GLY A 36 -6.33 22.73 -3.44
C GLY A 36 -5.58 21.96 -4.54
N THR A 37 -5.08 22.68 -5.52
CA THR A 37 -4.40 22.12 -6.69
C THR A 37 -3.13 21.32 -6.36
N ALA A 38 -2.45 21.65 -5.27
CA ALA A 38 -1.26 20.90 -4.85
C ALA A 38 -1.61 19.49 -4.37
N ALA A 39 -2.72 19.33 -3.63
CA ALA A 39 -3.21 18.03 -3.19
C ALA A 39 -3.68 17.18 -4.39
N GLU A 40 -4.44 17.77 -5.31
CA GLU A 40 -4.89 17.10 -6.53
C GLU A 40 -3.70 16.63 -7.37
N ARG A 41 -2.73 17.53 -7.60
CA ARG A 41 -1.53 17.21 -8.37
C ARG A 41 -0.72 16.08 -7.75
N PHE A 42 -0.56 16.08 -6.44
CA PHE A 42 0.13 15.04 -5.72
C PHE A 42 -0.53 13.66 -5.93
N ILE A 43 -1.86 13.58 -5.82
CA ILE A 43 -2.58 12.33 -6.07
C ILE A 43 -2.46 11.91 -7.54
N LEU A 44 -2.59 12.83 -8.50
CA LEU A 44 -2.43 12.53 -9.92
C LEU A 44 -1.04 11.99 -10.27
N GLU A 45 0.00 12.47 -9.62
CA GLU A 45 1.38 12.04 -9.86
C GLU A 45 1.71 10.69 -9.23
N TYR A 46 1.29 10.46 -7.98
CA TYR A 46 1.79 9.34 -7.16
C TYR A 46 0.79 8.20 -6.93
N ALA A 47 -0.52 8.40 -7.20
CA ALA A 47 -1.49 7.32 -7.15
C ALA A 47 -1.52 6.50 -8.45
N LEU A 48 -1.90 5.25 -8.36
CA LEU A 48 -2.09 4.40 -9.54
C LEU A 48 -3.43 4.74 -10.21
N ILE A 49 -3.38 5.32 -11.42
CA ILE A 49 -4.56 5.68 -12.21
C ILE A 49 -4.48 4.94 -13.55
N PRO A 50 -5.35 3.94 -13.80
CA PRO A 50 -5.27 3.15 -15.03
C PRO A 50 -5.35 3.98 -16.32
N ALA A 51 -6.25 4.97 -16.41
CA ALA A 51 -6.39 5.84 -17.56
C ALA A 51 -5.08 6.57 -17.93
N ARG A 52 -4.19 6.84 -16.96
CA ARG A 52 -2.87 7.44 -17.23
C ARG A 52 -2.07 6.66 -18.26
N TYR A 53 -2.19 5.34 -18.27
CA TYR A 53 -1.39 4.44 -19.12
C TYR A 53 -2.10 4.06 -20.42
N THR A 54 -3.42 4.04 -20.42
CA THR A 54 -4.24 3.51 -21.53
C THR A 54 -4.85 4.61 -22.40
N ASP A 55 -5.10 5.83 -21.83
CA ASP A 55 -5.67 6.98 -22.55
C ASP A 55 -4.64 8.11 -22.64
N GLY A 56 -4.05 8.28 -23.84
CA GLY A 56 -3.07 9.33 -24.10
C GLY A 56 -3.65 10.73 -24.07
N GLY A 57 -4.93 10.88 -24.39
CA GLY A 57 -5.64 12.17 -24.33
C GLY A 57 -5.82 12.61 -22.87
N TRP A 58 -6.27 11.68 -22.01
CA TRP A 58 -6.41 11.92 -20.58
C TRP A 58 -5.06 12.23 -19.92
N ALA A 59 -4.04 11.42 -20.19
CA ALA A 59 -2.70 11.63 -19.63
C ALA A 59 -2.12 12.98 -20.05
N GLY A 60 -2.22 13.34 -21.33
CA GLY A 60 -1.74 14.63 -21.87
C GLY A 60 -2.47 15.83 -21.28
N ALA A 61 -3.80 15.77 -21.14
CA ALA A 61 -4.60 16.82 -20.52
C ALA A 61 -4.21 17.08 -19.05
N ASN A 62 -3.75 16.02 -18.35
CA ASN A 62 -3.28 16.13 -16.97
C ASN A 62 -1.75 16.34 -16.86
N GLY A 63 -1.02 16.46 -17.97
CA GLY A 63 0.43 16.64 -17.97
C GLY A 63 1.20 15.47 -17.36
N LEU A 64 0.74 14.24 -17.56
CA LEU A 64 1.30 13.02 -16.99
C LEU A 64 1.99 12.15 -18.05
N SER A 65 3.09 11.52 -17.68
CA SER A 65 3.75 10.52 -18.51
C SER A 65 3.02 9.18 -18.44
N ARG A 66 2.79 8.55 -19.60
CA ARG A 66 2.20 7.20 -19.71
C ARG A 66 3.21 6.07 -19.40
N PHE A 67 4.48 6.39 -19.31
CA PHE A 67 5.56 5.40 -19.17
C PHE A 67 6.24 5.41 -17.78
N ASP A 68 5.66 6.14 -16.83
CA ASP A 68 6.18 6.22 -15.48
C ASP A 68 5.67 5.05 -14.62
N PRO A 69 6.53 4.10 -14.20
CA PRO A 69 6.13 2.97 -13.38
C PRO A 69 6.02 3.33 -11.88
N LEU A 70 6.46 4.52 -11.49
CA LEU A 70 6.55 4.93 -10.08
C LEU A 70 5.22 4.80 -9.32
N PRO A 71 4.06 5.16 -9.89
CA PRO A 71 2.76 5.02 -9.23
C PRO A 71 2.38 3.61 -8.79
N PHE A 72 2.90 2.56 -9.44
CA PHE A 72 2.67 1.19 -8.98
C PHE A 72 3.27 0.92 -7.60
N VAL A 73 4.32 1.64 -7.24
CA VAL A 73 4.98 1.54 -5.92
C VAL A 73 4.48 2.61 -4.96
N THR A 74 4.45 3.87 -5.39
CA THR A 74 4.12 5.00 -4.50
C THR A 74 2.69 4.95 -4.01
N SER A 75 1.75 4.49 -4.84
CA SER A 75 0.35 4.30 -4.44
C SER A 75 0.19 3.40 -3.21
N MET A 76 1.10 2.48 -2.97
CA MET A 76 1.08 1.59 -1.79
C MET A 76 1.32 2.33 -0.47
N PHE A 77 1.81 3.56 -0.51
CA PHE A 77 2.12 4.38 0.68
C PHE A 77 1.13 5.52 0.89
N LEU A 78 0.30 5.83 -0.09
CA LEU A 78 -0.69 6.89 -0.02
C LEU A 78 -2.00 6.38 0.59
N HIS A 79 -2.77 7.27 1.22
CA HIS A 79 -4.04 6.90 1.85
C HIS A 79 -5.11 7.96 1.62
N GLY A 80 -6.34 7.52 1.33
CA GLY A 80 -7.46 8.38 0.99
C GLY A 80 -8.17 9.04 2.19
N GLY A 81 -7.72 8.78 3.43
CA GLY A 81 -8.30 9.36 4.63
C GLY A 81 -7.86 8.68 5.92
N ILE A 82 -8.21 9.30 7.06
CA ILE A 82 -7.76 8.87 8.39
C ILE A 82 -8.16 7.42 8.70
N LEU A 83 -9.40 7.04 8.47
CA LEU A 83 -9.85 5.67 8.74
C LEU A 83 -9.15 4.64 7.85
N HIS A 84 -8.82 5.03 6.61
CA HIS A 84 -8.09 4.16 5.68
C HIS A 84 -6.68 3.88 6.18
N ILE A 85 -5.91 4.90 6.56
CA ILE A 85 -4.56 4.68 7.09
C ILE A 85 -4.61 3.96 8.43
N LEU A 86 -5.50 4.32 9.34
CA LEU A 86 -5.60 3.66 10.64
C LEU A 86 -5.89 2.17 10.51
N SER A 87 -6.83 1.76 9.66
CA SER A 87 -7.14 0.34 9.44
C SER A 87 -5.97 -0.43 8.82
N ASN A 88 -5.28 0.17 7.86
CA ASN A 88 -4.09 -0.43 7.24
C ASN A 88 -2.95 -0.59 8.26
N MET A 89 -2.60 0.48 8.97
CA MET A 89 -1.50 0.43 9.93
C MET A 89 -1.82 -0.48 11.12
N TRP A 90 -3.07 -0.49 11.57
CA TRP A 90 -3.52 -1.43 12.60
C TRP A 90 -3.36 -2.88 12.15
N THR A 91 -3.83 -3.22 10.96
CA THR A 91 -3.70 -4.57 10.43
C THR A 91 -2.23 -4.98 10.29
N LEU A 92 -1.40 -4.10 9.74
CA LEU A 92 0.03 -4.36 9.61
C LEU A 92 0.72 -4.48 10.98
N TRP A 93 0.34 -3.66 11.96
CA TRP A 93 0.82 -3.75 13.34
C TRP A 93 0.49 -5.09 14.01
N VAL A 94 -0.72 -5.63 13.78
CA VAL A 94 -1.16 -6.89 14.39
C VAL A 94 -0.48 -8.09 13.75
N PHE A 95 -0.43 -8.16 12.42
CA PHE A 95 0.01 -9.36 11.69
C PHE A 95 1.48 -9.31 11.26
N GLY A 96 2.02 -8.13 11.04
CA GLY A 96 3.37 -7.94 10.51
C GLY A 96 4.48 -8.51 11.38
N PRO A 97 4.56 -8.17 12.69
CA PRO A 97 5.68 -8.54 13.54
C PRO A 97 5.97 -10.03 13.60
N ALA A 98 4.96 -10.86 13.88
CA ALA A 98 5.13 -12.30 13.98
C ALA A 98 5.47 -12.94 12.63
N LEU A 99 4.92 -12.42 11.53
CA LEU A 99 5.26 -12.90 10.19
C LEU A 99 6.69 -12.48 9.78
N GLU A 100 7.09 -11.23 10.07
CA GLU A 100 8.45 -10.76 9.82
C GLU A 100 9.49 -11.57 10.57
N ASP A 101 9.25 -11.85 11.86
CA ASP A 101 10.12 -12.70 12.69
C ASP A 101 10.31 -14.08 12.06
N ARG A 102 9.23 -14.66 11.54
CA ARG A 102 9.23 -16.00 10.94
C ARG A 102 9.88 -16.07 9.57
N LEU A 103 9.70 -15.08 8.73
CA LEU A 103 10.26 -15.03 7.37
C LEU A 103 11.67 -14.46 7.32
N GLY A 104 12.01 -13.62 8.28
CA GLY A 104 13.12 -12.68 8.24
C GLY A 104 12.80 -11.42 7.44
N THR A 105 13.40 -10.29 7.83
CA THR A 105 13.10 -8.94 7.32
C THR A 105 13.15 -8.85 5.79
N ALA A 106 14.16 -9.44 5.15
CA ALA A 106 14.31 -9.36 3.70
C ALA A 106 13.16 -10.02 2.93
N ARG A 107 12.76 -11.24 3.34
CA ARG A 107 11.65 -11.96 2.70
C ARG A 107 10.31 -11.29 2.98
N PHE A 108 10.14 -10.72 4.16
CA PHE A 108 8.95 -9.94 4.50
C PHE A 108 8.79 -8.71 3.60
N VAL A 109 9.86 -7.96 3.37
CA VAL A 109 9.87 -6.81 2.46
C VAL A 109 9.53 -7.25 1.02
N VAL A 110 10.17 -8.33 0.53
CA VAL A 110 9.86 -8.88 -0.80
C VAL A 110 8.39 -9.26 -0.91
N LEU A 111 7.83 -9.93 0.11
CA LEU A 111 6.42 -10.32 0.13
C LEU A 111 5.50 -9.09 0.09
N TYR A 112 5.78 -8.06 0.89
CA TYR A 112 5.01 -6.82 0.92
C TYR A 112 4.94 -6.16 -0.46
N PHE A 113 6.10 -5.95 -1.10
CA PHE A 113 6.14 -5.32 -2.43
C PHE A 113 5.54 -6.22 -3.52
N ALA A 114 5.82 -7.52 -3.50
CA ALA A 114 5.28 -8.45 -4.49
C ALA A 114 3.74 -8.51 -4.42
N ALA A 115 3.18 -8.61 -3.22
CA ALA A 115 1.73 -8.61 -3.02
C ALA A 115 1.09 -7.27 -3.42
N GLY A 116 1.71 -6.15 -3.07
CA GLY A 116 1.22 -4.83 -3.45
C GLY A 116 1.25 -4.59 -4.96
N LEU A 117 2.35 -4.95 -5.61
CA LEU A 117 2.47 -4.87 -7.07
C LEU A 117 1.48 -5.80 -7.78
N ALA A 118 1.29 -7.02 -7.29
CA ALA A 118 0.30 -7.96 -7.84
C ALA A 118 -1.13 -7.40 -7.71
N ALA A 119 -1.47 -6.84 -6.56
CA ALA A 119 -2.78 -6.20 -6.34
C ALA A 119 -2.97 -4.97 -7.23
N GLY A 120 -1.95 -4.12 -7.36
CA GLY A 120 -1.95 -2.96 -8.26
C GLY A 120 -2.10 -3.38 -9.73
N ALA A 121 -1.37 -4.41 -10.16
CA ALA A 121 -1.48 -4.96 -11.51
C ALA A 121 -2.87 -5.57 -11.78
N ALA A 122 -3.42 -6.31 -10.84
CA ALA A 122 -4.77 -6.85 -10.95
C ALA A 122 -5.79 -5.71 -11.06
N HIS A 123 -5.74 -4.70 -10.16
CA HIS A 123 -6.62 -3.53 -10.24
C HIS A 123 -6.50 -2.83 -11.60
N PHE A 124 -5.29 -2.60 -12.09
CA PHE A 124 -5.02 -2.01 -13.40
C PHE A 124 -5.70 -2.81 -14.52
N LEU A 125 -5.49 -4.13 -14.57
CA LEU A 125 -6.02 -4.99 -15.64
C LEU A 125 -7.55 -5.05 -15.66
N PHE A 126 -8.21 -4.99 -14.51
CA PHE A 126 -9.67 -5.01 -14.42
C PHE A 126 -10.32 -3.62 -14.58
N ASN A 127 -9.53 -2.53 -14.62
CA ASN A 127 -10.04 -1.16 -14.63
C ASN A 127 -9.31 -0.27 -15.64
N LEU A 128 -8.93 -0.79 -16.80
CA LEU A 128 -8.02 -0.14 -17.76
C LEU A 128 -8.35 1.32 -18.10
N THR A 129 -9.61 1.68 -18.20
CA THR A 129 -10.04 3.04 -18.59
C THR A 129 -10.44 3.93 -17.39
N SER A 130 -10.27 3.44 -16.16
CA SER A 130 -10.68 4.18 -14.97
C SER A 130 -9.78 5.40 -14.71
N PRO A 131 -10.35 6.60 -14.60
CA PRO A 131 -9.63 7.79 -14.17
C PRO A 131 -9.56 7.92 -12.63
N ILE A 132 -10.11 6.94 -11.90
CA ILE A 132 -10.17 6.98 -10.42
C ILE A 132 -8.83 6.55 -9.85
N PRO A 133 -8.22 7.38 -8.97
CA PRO A 133 -6.97 7.02 -8.30
C PRO A 133 -7.14 5.82 -7.36
N THR A 134 -6.25 4.84 -7.49
CA THR A 134 -6.12 3.73 -6.54
C THR A 134 -4.89 3.98 -5.69
N LEU A 135 -5.08 3.87 -4.36
CA LEU A 135 -4.05 4.14 -3.37
C LEU A 135 -4.32 3.36 -2.08
N GLY A 136 -3.27 3.04 -1.35
CA GLY A 136 -3.33 2.33 -0.07
C GLY A 136 -2.43 1.10 -0.01
N ALA A 137 -1.97 0.80 1.21
CA ALA A 137 -1.17 -0.38 1.51
C ALA A 137 -1.99 -1.69 1.50
N SER A 138 -3.31 -1.60 1.34
CA SER A 138 -4.25 -2.71 1.56
C SER A 138 -3.96 -3.97 0.73
N GLY A 139 -3.54 -3.81 -0.52
CA GLY A 139 -3.17 -4.95 -1.38
C GLY A 139 -1.94 -5.70 -0.86
N ALA A 140 -0.91 -4.97 -0.44
CA ALA A 140 0.28 -5.56 0.17
C ALA A 140 -0.04 -6.20 1.53
N ILE A 141 -0.85 -5.53 2.36
CA ILE A 141 -1.27 -6.02 3.67
C ILE A 141 -2.15 -7.27 3.53
N ALA A 142 -3.01 -7.35 2.53
CA ALA A 142 -3.77 -8.57 2.23
C ALA A 142 -2.85 -9.77 1.99
N GLY A 143 -1.73 -9.58 1.25
CA GLY A 143 -0.70 -10.61 1.08
C GLY A 143 -0.01 -10.99 2.40
N ILE A 144 0.29 -10.02 3.27
CA ILE A 144 0.84 -10.27 4.62
C ILE A 144 -0.14 -11.10 5.46
N VAL A 145 -1.43 -10.73 5.48
CA VAL A 145 -2.47 -11.45 6.24
C VAL A 145 -2.66 -12.87 5.68
N ALA A 146 -2.69 -13.04 4.36
CA ALA A 146 -2.81 -14.35 3.73
C ALA A 146 -1.61 -15.27 4.10
N ALA A 147 -0.39 -14.74 4.05
CA ALA A 147 0.81 -15.47 4.46
C ALA A 147 0.79 -15.78 5.97
N TYR A 148 0.31 -14.85 6.80
CA TYR A 148 0.15 -15.07 8.23
C TYR A 148 -0.80 -16.22 8.53
N VAL A 149 -2.02 -16.21 7.96
CA VAL A 149 -3.03 -17.27 8.17
C VAL A 149 -2.52 -18.62 7.67
N THR A 150 -1.80 -18.64 6.54
CA THR A 150 -1.19 -19.86 6.01
C THR A 150 -0.09 -20.40 6.93
N ARG A 151 0.68 -19.51 7.55
CA ARG A 151 1.81 -19.88 8.41
C ARG A 151 1.38 -20.25 9.82
N PHE A 152 0.27 -19.66 10.29
CA PHE A 152 -0.27 -19.81 11.64
C PHE A 152 -1.77 -20.18 11.60
N PRO A 153 -2.14 -21.35 11.09
CA PRO A 153 -3.55 -21.71 10.83
C PRO A 153 -4.41 -21.86 12.09
N TYR A 154 -3.78 -21.88 13.27
CA TYR A 154 -4.46 -22.03 14.57
C TYR A 154 -4.24 -20.82 15.51
N ALA A 155 -3.83 -19.66 14.99
CA ALA A 155 -3.60 -18.45 15.76
C ALA A 155 -4.89 -17.68 16.07
#